data_edf64114033aec7fd9d5de7875fe91eb
#
_entry.id   edf64114033aec7fd9d5de7875fe91eb
#
_cell.length_a   1.000
_cell.length_b   1.000
_cell.length_c   1.000
_cell.angle_alpha   90.00
_cell.angle_beta   90.00
_cell.angle_gamma   90.00
#
_symmetry.space_group_name_H-M   'P 1'
#
loop_
_entity.id
_entity.type
_entity.pdbx_description
1 polymer ?
#
loop_
_entity_poly.entity_id
_entity_poly.type
_entity_poly.pdbx_seq_one_letter_code
_entity_poly.pdbx_strand_id
1 'polypeptide(L)'
;IRDTDRSRGLGDVYKRQTYIRAILLRDTGATISPVHAFIFLQGLETLSLRVERHVENALKVVDFLKKQPLVEKVNHPAVTDDPEQQRLYKKYFPNGGGSIFTFEIKGDAETAKKFIDNLELFSLLANVADVKSLAIHPASTTHSELNEAELLDQGIKPNTIRLSIGTENIDDIIEDLDEAFKAISE
;
A
#
# COMPACT_ATOMS: atom_id res chain seq x y z
N ILE A 1 26.91 -9.24 18.45
CA ILE A 1 26.40 -8.55 17.25
C ILE A 1 25.67 -7.30 17.73
N ARG A 2 26.41 -6.29 18.14
CA ARG A 2 25.86 -5.10 18.79
C ARG A 2 26.01 -3.80 18.00
N ASP A 3 26.23 -3.86 16.67
CA ASP A 3 26.52 -2.65 15.88
C ASP A 3 25.87 -2.66 14.50
N THR A 4 24.56 -2.91 14.44
CA THR A 4 23.84 -2.98 13.17
C THR A 4 23.04 -1.73 12.81
N ASP A 5 22.98 -0.72 13.68
CA ASP A 5 22.11 0.43 13.48
C ASP A 5 22.68 1.54 12.58
N ARG A 6 23.86 1.35 12.00
CA ARG A 6 24.40 2.32 11.04
C ARG A 6 24.93 1.59 9.83
N SER A 7 24.24 1.70 8.71
CA SER A 7 24.75 1.34 7.40
C SER A 7 26.04 2.14 7.14
N ARG A 8 27.19 1.48 7.25
CA ARG A 8 28.52 2.10 7.10
C ARG A 8 29.14 1.80 5.74
N GLY A 9 28.33 1.70 4.70
CA GLY A 9 28.79 1.53 3.34
C GLY A 9 28.99 0.07 2.89
N LEU A 10 29.58 -0.10 1.70
CA LEU A 10 29.70 -1.40 1.02
C LEU A 10 30.42 -2.47 1.84
N GLY A 11 31.39 -2.09 2.68
CA GLY A 11 32.14 -3.03 3.53
C GLY A 11 31.25 -3.81 4.52
N ASP A 12 30.23 -3.18 5.08
CA ASP A 12 29.31 -3.84 6.01
C ASP A 12 28.30 -4.73 5.26
N VAL A 13 27.93 -4.38 4.04
CA VAL A 13 27.10 -5.23 3.17
C VAL A 13 27.83 -6.52 2.84
N TYR A 14 29.12 -6.47 2.46
CA TYR A 14 29.94 -7.66 2.20
C TYR A 14 30.12 -8.53 3.43
N LYS A 15 30.39 -7.95 4.59
CA LYS A 15 30.50 -8.70 5.86
C LYS A 15 29.20 -9.43 6.18
N ARG A 16 28.06 -8.76 6.03
CA ARG A 16 26.74 -9.36 6.27
C ARG A 16 26.44 -10.49 5.29
N GLN A 17 26.71 -10.29 3.99
CA GLN A 17 26.53 -11.32 2.97
C GLN A 17 27.42 -12.53 3.24
N THR A 18 28.69 -12.33 3.60
CA THR A 18 29.63 -13.41 3.95
C THR A 18 29.13 -14.17 5.17
N TYR A 19 28.66 -13.49 6.21
CA TYR A 19 28.10 -14.13 7.40
C TYR A 19 26.86 -14.97 7.06
N ILE A 20 25.93 -14.42 6.26
CA ILE A 20 24.74 -15.16 5.83
C ILE A 20 25.12 -16.42 5.06
N ARG A 21 26.04 -16.33 4.10
CA ARG A 21 26.43 -17.47 3.24
C ARG A 21 27.31 -18.50 3.98
N ALA A 22 28.32 -18.04 4.70
CA ALA A 22 29.32 -18.89 5.30
C ALA A 22 28.91 -19.48 6.65
N ILE A 23 27.98 -18.88 7.34
CA ILE A 23 27.49 -19.31 8.65
C ILE A 23 26.02 -19.74 8.57
N LEU A 24 25.10 -18.78 8.37
CA LEU A 24 23.67 -19.08 8.48
C LEU A 24 23.22 -20.10 7.44
N LEU A 25 23.51 -19.87 6.17
CA LEU A 25 23.08 -20.78 5.10
C LEU A 25 23.75 -22.15 5.22
N ARG A 26 25.06 -22.18 5.53
CA ARG A 26 25.79 -23.42 5.71
C ARG A 26 25.23 -24.26 6.87
N ASP A 27 24.94 -23.61 7.99
CA ASP A 27 24.57 -24.32 9.23
C ASP A 27 23.06 -24.67 9.26
N THR A 28 22.18 -23.86 8.65
CA THR A 28 20.74 -24.14 8.60
C THR A 28 20.31 -24.87 7.33
N GLY A 29 21.09 -24.79 6.25
CA GLY A 29 20.77 -25.38 4.96
C GLY A 29 19.51 -24.78 4.29
N ALA A 30 19.01 -23.64 4.77
CA ALA A 30 17.82 -22.99 4.24
C ALA A 30 18.05 -22.49 2.83
N THR A 31 17.39 -23.09 1.84
CA THR A 31 17.47 -22.70 0.44
C THR A 31 16.10 -22.76 -0.21
N ILE A 32 15.89 -21.91 -1.24
CA ILE A 32 14.65 -21.93 -2.01
C ILE A 32 14.60 -23.20 -2.88
N SER A 33 13.42 -23.84 -2.97
CA SER A 33 13.25 -24.94 -3.89
C SER A 33 13.29 -24.45 -5.34
N PRO A 34 13.76 -25.26 -6.30
CA PRO A 34 13.75 -24.89 -7.73
C PRO A 34 12.37 -24.52 -8.27
N VAL A 35 11.32 -25.18 -7.79
CA VAL A 35 9.92 -24.89 -8.19
C VAL A 35 9.51 -23.50 -7.71
N HIS A 36 9.81 -23.13 -6.47
CA HIS A 36 9.51 -21.80 -5.96
C HIS A 36 10.32 -20.72 -6.68
N ALA A 37 11.61 -20.99 -6.99
CA ALA A 37 12.41 -20.09 -7.79
C ALA A 37 11.82 -19.86 -9.19
N PHE A 38 11.35 -20.92 -9.84
CA PHE A 38 10.65 -20.81 -11.12
C PHE A 38 9.38 -19.96 -11.03
N ILE A 39 8.54 -20.17 -10.02
CA ILE A 39 7.32 -19.37 -9.80
C ILE A 39 7.66 -17.89 -9.63
N PHE A 40 8.69 -17.55 -8.86
CA PHE A 40 9.12 -16.16 -8.70
C PHE A 40 9.63 -15.55 -10.01
N LEU A 41 10.39 -16.31 -10.80
CA LEU A 41 10.86 -15.85 -12.11
C LEU A 41 9.68 -15.58 -13.06
N GLN A 42 8.68 -16.47 -13.10
CA GLN A 42 7.46 -16.23 -13.88
C GLN A 42 6.72 -14.97 -13.42
N GLY A 43 6.63 -14.73 -12.11
CA GLY A 43 6.05 -13.50 -11.57
C GLY A 43 6.81 -12.23 -11.97
N LEU A 44 8.14 -12.30 -12.11
CA LEU A 44 8.97 -11.17 -12.53
C LEU A 44 8.81 -10.80 -14.01
N GLU A 45 8.53 -11.77 -14.89
CA GLU A 45 8.39 -11.54 -16.33
C GLU A 45 7.27 -10.54 -16.68
N THR A 46 6.21 -10.48 -15.88
CA THR A 46 5.07 -9.57 -16.09
C THR A 46 4.99 -8.45 -15.06
N LEU A 47 6.01 -8.29 -14.21
CA LEU A 47 5.97 -7.34 -13.10
C LEU A 47 5.79 -5.89 -13.58
N SER A 48 6.53 -5.47 -14.61
CA SER A 48 6.43 -4.10 -15.15
C SER A 48 5.01 -3.80 -15.66
N LEU A 49 4.42 -4.72 -16.41
CA LEU A 49 3.07 -4.57 -16.94
C LEU A 49 2.02 -4.43 -15.84
N ARG A 50 2.16 -5.23 -14.78
CA ARG A 50 1.25 -5.15 -13.63
C ARG A 50 1.42 -3.85 -12.86
N VAL A 51 2.67 -3.45 -12.59
CA VAL A 51 2.95 -2.20 -11.84
C VAL A 51 2.48 -0.97 -12.63
N GLU A 52 2.69 -0.92 -13.94
CA GLU A 52 2.17 0.15 -14.80
C GLU A 52 0.64 0.25 -14.70
N ARG A 53 -0.07 -0.87 -14.78
CA ARG A 53 -1.53 -0.90 -14.65
C ARG A 53 -1.99 -0.49 -13.24
N HIS A 54 -1.33 -0.97 -12.20
CA HIS A 54 -1.60 -0.55 -10.82
C HIS A 54 -1.49 0.95 -10.64
N VAL A 55 -0.40 1.55 -11.13
CA VAL A 55 -0.15 2.99 -11.02
C VAL A 55 -1.18 3.79 -11.80
N GLU A 56 -1.49 3.38 -13.04
CA GLU A 56 -2.49 4.03 -13.87
C GLU A 56 -3.86 4.05 -13.18
N ASN A 57 -4.31 2.90 -12.69
CA ASN A 57 -5.57 2.78 -11.96
C ASN A 57 -5.57 3.62 -10.68
N ALA A 58 -4.49 3.54 -9.89
CA ALA A 58 -4.38 4.29 -8.64
C ALA A 58 -4.49 5.81 -8.85
N LEU A 59 -3.85 6.35 -9.87
CA LEU A 59 -3.94 7.80 -10.17
C LEU A 59 -5.37 8.21 -10.56
N LYS A 60 -6.09 7.38 -11.30
CA LYS A 60 -7.51 7.64 -11.63
C LYS A 60 -8.42 7.56 -10.39
N VAL A 61 -8.17 6.61 -9.49
CA VAL A 61 -8.88 6.53 -8.21
C VAL A 61 -8.56 7.73 -7.32
N VAL A 62 -7.32 8.18 -7.25
CA VAL A 62 -6.93 9.40 -6.52
C VAL A 62 -7.68 10.62 -7.05
N ASP A 63 -7.79 10.77 -8.38
CA ASP A 63 -8.52 11.86 -9.01
C ASP A 63 -10.03 11.79 -8.74
N PHE A 64 -10.61 10.60 -8.68
CA PHE A 64 -11.99 10.37 -8.30
C PHE A 64 -12.22 10.76 -6.83
N LEU A 65 -11.41 10.25 -5.91
CA LEU A 65 -11.53 10.52 -4.47
C LEU A 65 -11.38 12.01 -4.12
N LYS A 66 -10.52 12.74 -4.83
CA LYS A 66 -10.39 14.20 -4.65
C LYS A 66 -11.68 14.99 -4.95
N LYS A 67 -12.53 14.45 -5.78
CA LYS A 67 -13.80 15.08 -6.19
C LYS A 67 -14.98 14.62 -5.33
N GLN A 68 -14.80 13.56 -4.53
CA GLN A 68 -15.86 13.00 -3.70
C GLN A 68 -16.17 13.91 -2.50
N PRO A 69 -17.43 14.36 -2.34
CA PRO A 69 -17.81 15.27 -1.24
C PRO A 69 -17.61 14.66 0.16
N LEU A 70 -17.64 13.33 0.28
CA LEU A 70 -17.47 12.60 1.53
C LEU A 70 -16.00 12.29 1.86
N VAL A 71 -15.06 12.65 1.01
CA VAL A 71 -13.63 12.53 1.27
C VAL A 71 -13.11 13.82 1.89
N GLU A 72 -12.43 13.68 3.02
CA GLU A 72 -11.79 14.78 3.74
C GLU A 72 -10.39 15.05 3.19
N LYS A 73 -9.63 13.98 2.97
CA LYS A 73 -8.23 14.06 2.52
C LYS A 73 -7.81 12.79 1.78
N VAL A 74 -6.97 12.96 0.76
CA VAL A 74 -6.30 11.85 0.06
C VAL A 74 -4.80 11.95 0.35
N ASN A 75 -4.22 10.90 0.93
CA ASN A 75 -2.80 10.83 1.29
C ASN A 75 -2.03 10.06 0.20
N HIS A 76 -1.83 10.71 -0.95
CA HIS A 76 -1.02 10.18 -2.04
C HIS A 76 -0.02 11.25 -2.50
N PRO A 77 1.25 10.91 -2.79
CA PRO A 77 2.29 11.90 -3.10
C PRO A 77 2.04 12.71 -4.38
N ALA A 78 1.20 12.22 -5.29
CA ALA A 78 0.82 12.97 -6.50
C ALA A 78 -0.10 14.18 -6.21
N VAL A 79 -0.74 14.22 -5.03
CA VAL A 79 -1.74 15.23 -4.68
C VAL A 79 -1.39 15.99 -3.39
N THR A 80 -0.15 15.92 -2.96
CA THR A 80 0.35 16.68 -1.81
C THR A 80 0.46 18.17 -2.13
N ASP A 81 0.12 19.01 -1.16
CA ASP A 81 0.29 20.47 -1.26
C ASP A 81 1.69 20.94 -0.81
N ASP A 82 2.52 20.05 -0.25
CA ASP A 82 3.88 20.33 0.17
C ASP A 82 4.82 20.42 -1.06
N PRO A 83 5.44 21.61 -1.32
CA PRO A 83 6.31 21.79 -2.49
C PRO A 83 7.53 20.86 -2.51
N GLU A 84 8.09 20.54 -1.32
CA GLU A 84 9.25 19.66 -1.24
C GLU A 84 8.84 18.21 -1.56
N GLN A 85 7.72 17.74 -1.05
CA GLN A 85 7.20 16.42 -1.40
C GLN A 85 6.85 16.32 -2.89
N GLN A 86 6.28 17.37 -3.48
CA GLN A 86 6.05 17.44 -4.93
C GLN A 86 7.36 17.32 -5.72
N ARG A 87 8.40 18.02 -5.28
CA ARG A 87 9.73 17.97 -5.89
C ARG A 87 10.33 16.57 -5.81
N LEU A 88 10.24 15.93 -4.63
CA LEU A 88 10.73 14.57 -4.40
C LEU A 88 9.93 13.56 -5.21
N TYR A 89 8.62 13.69 -5.26
CA TYR A 89 7.75 12.84 -6.06
C TYR A 89 8.16 12.86 -7.55
N LYS A 90 8.29 14.05 -8.13
CA LYS A 90 8.73 14.20 -9.54
C LYS A 90 10.13 13.63 -9.79
N LYS A 91 11.02 13.74 -8.80
CA LYS A 91 12.39 13.25 -8.92
C LYS A 91 12.51 11.72 -8.84
N TYR A 92 11.80 11.11 -7.92
CA TYR A 92 11.96 9.68 -7.61
C TYR A 92 10.88 8.78 -8.23
N PHE A 93 9.75 9.34 -8.61
CA PHE A 93 8.62 8.60 -9.18
C PHE A 93 8.18 9.17 -10.53
N PRO A 94 9.05 9.20 -11.55
CA PRO A 94 8.72 9.78 -12.84
C PRO A 94 7.58 9.05 -13.56
N ASN A 95 7.36 7.78 -13.22
CA ASN A 95 6.32 6.92 -13.79
C ASN A 95 5.12 6.69 -12.84
N GLY A 96 5.01 7.48 -11.77
CA GLY A 96 3.96 7.38 -10.77
C GLY A 96 4.39 6.72 -9.47
N GLY A 97 3.65 7.00 -8.39
CA GLY A 97 4.03 6.73 -6.99
C GLY A 97 3.51 5.45 -6.36
N GLY A 98 3.21 4.43 -7.15
CA GLY A 98 2.67 3.16 -6.64
C GLY A 98 1.16 3.16 -6.56
N SER A 99 0.59 2.11 -5.93
CA SER A 99 -0.85 1.84 -5.92
C SER A 99 -1.44 1.69 -4.53
N ILE A 100 -0.63 1.91 -3.49
CA ILE A 100 -1.07 1.84 -2.09
C ILE A 100 -1.07 3.24 -1.53
N PHE A 101 -2.21 3.65 -0.98
CA PHE A 101 -2.36 4.95 -0.35
C PHE A 101 -3.51 4.91 0.65
N THR A 102 -3.70 6.01 1.40
CA THR A 102 -4.81 6.16 2.32
C THR A 102 -5.65 7.37 1.96
N PHE A 103 -6.90 7.36 2.39
CA PHE A 103 -7.74 8.53 2.41
C PHE A 103 -8.52 8.59 3.71
N GLU A 104 -9.00 9.76 4.06
CA GLU A 104 -9.81 10.04 5.24
C GLU A 104 -11.23 10.34 4.77
N ILE A 105 -12.20 9.54 5.23
CA ILE A 105 -13.61 9.74 4.95
C ILE A 105 -14.21 10.69 5.98
N LYS A 106 -15.18 11.53 5.60
CA LYS A 106 -15.92 12.36 6.54
C LYS A 106 -16.78 11.50 7.45
N GLY A 107 -16.58 11.62 8.75
CA GLY A 107 -17.25 10.83 9.77
C GLY A 107 -16.27 10.19 10.75
N ASP A 108 -16.66 9.08 11.29
CA ASP A 108 -15.93 8.34 12.33
C ASP A 108 -15.47 6.95 11.85
N ALA A 109 -14.98 6.14 12.80
CA ALA A 109 -14.54 4.77 12.53
C ALA A 109 -15.67 3.87 12.01
N GLU A 110 -16.89 4.07 12.49
CA GLU A 110 -18.05 3.27 12.07
C GLU A 110 -18.46 3.63 10.62
N THR A 111 -18.37 4.90 10.25
CA THR A 111 -18.56 5.36 8.87
C THR A 111 -17.53 4.71 7.93
N ALA A 112 -16.25 4.67 8.35
CA ALA A 112 -15.19 4.03 7.57
C ALA A 112 -15.41 2.51 7.39
N LYS A 113 -15.84 1.83 8.43
CA LYS A 113 -16.18 0.39 8.38
C LYS A 113 -17.40 0.16 7.48
N LYS A 114 -18.47 0.94 7.67
CA LYS A 114 -19.68 0.84 6.85
C LYS A 114 -19.34 1.04 5.36
N PHE A 115 -18.45 1.97 5.04
CA PHE A 115 -17.97 2.15 3.66
C PHE A 115 -17.31 0.87 3.13
N ILE A 116 -16.37 0.28 3.88
CA ILE A 116 -15.65 -0.93 3.46
C ILE A 116 -16.60 -2.13 3.33
N ASP A 117 -17.57 -2.25 4.24
CA ASP A 117 -18.54 -3.35 4.23
C ASP A 117 -19.50 -3.31 3.01
N ASN A 118 -19.61 -2.16 2.36
CA ASN A 118 -20.40 -2.00 1.12
C ASN A 118 -19.58 -2.13 -0.17
N LEU A 119 -18.28 -2.40 -0.09
CA LEU A 119 -17.46 -2.71 -1.25
C LEU A 119 -17.68 -4.17 -1.69
N GLU A 120 -17.96 -4.39 -2.96
CA GLU A 120 -18.18 -5.73 -3.54
C GLU A 120 -16.97 -6.24 -4.32
N LEU A 121 -16.28 -5.37 -5.06
CA LEU A 121 -15.09 -5.71 -5.84
C LEU A 121 -13.83 -5.78 -4.97
N PHE A 122 -13.68 -4.85 -4.04
CA PHE A 122 -12.53 -4.82 -3.14
C PHE A 122 -12.60 -5.94 -2.12
N SER A 123 -11.49 -6.61 -1.87
CA SER A 123 -11.40 -7.60 -0.79
C SER A 123 -10.87 -6.96 0.50
N LEU A 124 -11.45 -7.33 1.65
CA LEU A 124 -10.94 -6.95 2.97
C LEU A 124 -9.68 -7.75 3.29
N LEU A 125 -8.53 -7.24 2.87
CA LEU A 125 -7.23 -7.90 3.02
C LEU A 125 -6.10 -6.87 3.00
N ALA A 126 -5.07 -7.10 3.81
CA ALA A 126 -3.81 -6.35 3.77
C ALA A 126 -2.77 -7.09 2.94
N ASN A 127 -2.38 -6.49 1.80
CA ASN A 127 -1.29 -7.00 0.95
C ASN A 127 -0.63 -5.82 0.21
N VAL A 128 0.44 -6.11 -0.52
CA VAL A 128 1.18 -5.15 -1.34
C VAL A 128 1.19 -5.64 -2.79
N ALA A 129 0.71 -4.79 -3.71
CA ALA A 129 0.69 -5.04 -5.14
C ALA A 129 -0.01 -6.37 -5.53
N ASP A 130 -1.09 -6.70 -4.83
CA ASP A 130 -1.99 -7.77 -5.26
C ASP A 130 -2.69 -7.36 -6.56
N VAL A 131 -2.94 -8.32 -7.44
CA VAL A 131 -3.68 -8.06 -8.69
C VAL A 131 -5.13 -7.64 -8.42
N LYS A 132 -5.68 -8.01 -7.27
CA LYS A 132 -6.99 -7.58 -6.78
C LYS A 132 -6.89 -6.27 -6.03
N SER A 133 -7.92 -5.45 -6.17
CA SER A 133 -8.13 -4.26 -5.34
C SER A 133 -8.48 -4.66 -3.91
N LEU A 134 -7.81 -4.03 -2.94
CA LEU A 134 -7.95 -4.34 -1.52
C LEU A 134 -8.24 -3.07 -0.72
N ALA A 135 -9.07 -3.22 0.31
CA ALA A 135 -9.38 -2.16 1.27
C ALA A 135 -9.24 -2.66 2.71
N ILE A 136 -8.72 -1.83 3.60
CA ILE A 136 -8.73 -2.09 5.04
C ILE A 136 -9.00 -0.81 5.82
N HIS A 137 -9.52 -0.98 7.04
CA HIS A 137 -9.54 0.03 8.08
C HIS A 137 -8.35 -0.21 9.02
N PRO A 138 -7.21 0.53 8.88
CA PRO A 138 -5.97 0.19 9.59
C PRO A 138 -6.14 0.12 11.11
N ALA A 139 -6.87 1.07 11.70
CA ALA A 139 -7.05 1.15 13.15
C ALA A 139 -7.72 -0.09 13.77
N SER A 140 -8.63 -0.77 13.04
CA SER A 140 -9.31 -1.98 13.54
C SER A 140 -8.74 -3.29 12.99
N THR A 141 -7.73 -3.25 12.13
CA THR A 141 -7.14 -4.43 11.49
C THR A 141 -5.64 -4.52 11.77
N THR A 142 -4.81 -3.99 10.89
CA THR A 142 -3.34 -4.13 10.96
C THR A 142 -2.69 -3.39 12.14
N HIS A 143 -3.38 -2.44 12.75
CA HIS A 143 -2.90 -1.61 13.86
C HIS A 143 -3.82 -1.71 15.09
N SER A 144 -4.62 -2.76 15.19
CA SER A 144 -5.61 -2.95 16.26
C SER A 144 -5.01 -3.10 17.67
N GLU A 145 -3.71 -3.38 17.79
CA GLU A 145 -2.98 -3.46 19.05
C GLU A 145 -2.55 -2.09 19.59
N LEU A 146 -2.61 -1.03 18.76
CA LEU A 146 -2.19 0.31 19.14
C LEU A 146 -3.34 1.07 19.82
N ASN A 147 -2.99 1.89 20.80
CA ASN A 147 -3.95 2.84 21.38
C ASN A 147 -4.12 4.08 20.49
N GLU A 148 -5.10 4.91 20.82
CA GLU A 148 -5.47 6.09 20.02
C GLU A 148 -4.31 7.09 19.83
N ALA A 149 -3.50 7.32 20.85
CA ALA A 149 -2.37 8.23 20.79
C ALA A 149 -1.25 7.68 19.88
N GLU A 150 -1.00 6.38 19.94
CA GLU A 150 -0.03 5.69 19.08
C GLU A 150 -0.48 5.66 17.62
N LEU A 151 -1.77 5.48 17.35
CA LEU A 151 -2.34 5.57 16.01
C LEU A 151 -2.16 6.98 15.42
N LEU A 152 -2.47 8.01 16.19
CA LEU A 152 -2.32 9.41 15.77
C LEU A 152 -0.85 9.79 15.52
N ASP A 153 0.08 9.29 16.34
CA ASP A 153 1.52 9.49 16.15
C ASP A 153 2.01 8.88 14.82
N GLN A 154 1.39 7.80 14.37
CA GLN A 154 1.64 7.18 13.07
C GLN A 154 0.81 7.81 11.92
N GLY A 155 0.03 8.85 12.20
CA GLY A 155 -0.82 9.52 11.21
C GLY A 155 -2.07 8.72 10.81
N ILE A 156 -2.49 7.75 11.64
CA ILE A 156 -3.68 6.94 11.42
C ILE A 156 -4.82 7.52 12.25
N LYS A 157 -5.81 8.09 11.57
CA LYS A 157 -7.03 8.59 12.21
C LYS A 157 -8.11 7.50 12.27
N PRO A 158 -9.13 7.64 13.15
CA PRO A 158 -10.25 6.68 13.20
C PRO A 158 -11.01 6.52 11.88
N ASN A 159 -11.04 7.54 11.04
CA ASN A 159 -11.70 7.56 9.74
C ASN A 159 -10.76 7.28 8.55
N THR A 160 -9.56 6.75 8.80
CA THR A 160 -8.57 6.43 7.76
C THR A 160 -8.90 5.09 7.11
N ILE A 161 -8.98 5.07 5.78
CA ILE A 161 -9.11 3.88 4.95
C ILE A 161 -7.84 3.73 4.10
N ARG A 162 -7.28 2.53 4.03
CA ARG A 162 -6.17 2.20 3.14
C ARG A 162 -6.67 1.40 1.96
N LEU A 163 -6.31 1.84 0.76
CA LEU A 163 -6.54 1.11 -0.49
C LEU A 163 -5.23 0.57 -1.06
N SER A 164 -5.32 -0.61 -1.68
CA SER A 164 -4.32 -1.15 -2.60
C SER A 164 -5.03 -1.42 -3.91
N ILE A 165 -4.77 -0.59 -4.91
CA ILE A 165 -5.49 -0.64 -6.18
C ILE A 165 -4.90 -1.73 -7.06
N GLY A 166 -5.76 -2.60 -7.55
CA GLY A 166 -5.44 -3.74 -8.40
C GLY A 166 -5.36 -3.42 -9.89
N THR A 167 -5.44 -4.47 -10.70
CA THR A 167 -5.32 -4.40 -12.16
C THR A 167 -6.65 -4.56 -12.89
N GLU A 168 -7.76 -4.57 -12.18
CA GLU A 168 -9.12 -4.69 -12.72
C GLU A 168 -9.45 -3.53 -13.67
N ASN A 169 -10.57 -3.60 -14.35
CA ASN A 169 -11.06 -2.47 -15.13
C ASN A 169 -11.29 -1.26 -14.22
N ILE A 170 -10.78 -0.12 -14.61
CA ILE A 170 -10.86 1.10 -13.80
C ILE A 170 -12.28 1.59 -13.59
N ASP A 171 -13.17 1.39 -14.57
CA ASP A 171 -14.56 1.82 -14.46
C ASP A 171 -15.27 1.00 -13.38
N ASP A 172 -15.02 -0.31 -13.30
CA ASP A 172 -15.57 -1.19 -12.26
C ASP A 172 -15.04 -0.81 -10.86
N ILE A 173 -13.73 -0.47 -10.75
CA ILE A 173 -13.15 0.01 -9.48
C ILE A 173 -13.83 1.30 -9.01
N ILE A 174 -14.06 2.25 -9.93
CA ILE A 174 -14.67 3.54 -9.59
C ILE A 174 -16.15 3.35 -9.27
N GLU A 175 -16.87 2.50 -9.99
CA GLU A 175 -18.27 2.19 -9.74
C GLU A 175 -18.46 1.58 -8.34
N ASP A 176 -17.65 0.60 -7.96
CA ASP A 176 -17.70 -0.02 -6.63
C ASP A 176 -17.46 1.00 -5.50
N LEU A 177 -16.47 1.89 -5.67
CA LEU A 177 -16.23 2.97 -4.72
C LEU A 177 -17.40 3.95 -4.64
N ASP A 178 -18.01 4.32 -5.78
CA ASP A 178 -19.13 5.26 -5.84
C ASP A 178 -20.39 4.68 -5.19
N GLU A 179 -20.70 3.42 -5.42
CA GLU A 179 -21.81 2.72 -4.77
C GLU A 179 -21.61 2.63 -3.25
N ALA A 180 -20.39 2.34 -2.78
CA ALA A 180 -20.08 2.35 -1.34
C ALA A 180 -20.25 3.76 -0.72
N PHE A 181 -19.88 4.84 -1.43
CA PHE A 181 -20.15 6.21 -0.97
C PHE A 181 -21.66 6.53 -0.93
N LYS A 182 -22.44 6.07 -1.89
CA LYS A 182 -23.91 6.24 -1.89
C LYS A 182 -24.54 5.55 -0.68
N ALA A 183 -24.13 4.31 -0.39
CA ALA A 183 -24.65 3.52 0.72
C ALA A 183 -24.42 4.14 2.11
N ILE A 184 -23.38 4.97 2.27
CA ILE A 184 -23.15 5.68 3.56
C ILE A 184 -23.76 7.07 3.60
N SER A 185 -24.28 7.58 2.48
CA SER A 185 -24.92 8.90 2.40
C SER A 185 -26.38 8.87 2.80
N GLU A 186 -26.98 7.67 2.82
CA GLU A 186 -28.35 7.41 3.28
C GLU A 186 -28.41 7.22 4.80
#